data_faaddc17e11db5e35ee2c752143d4958
#
_entry.id   faaddc17e11db5e35ee2c752143d4958
#
_cell.length_a   1.000
_cell.length_b   1.000
_cell.length_c   1.000
_cell.angle_alpha   90.00
_cell.angle_beta   90.00
_cell.angle_gamma   90.00
#
_symmetry.space_group_name_H-M   'P 1'
#
loop_
_entity.id
_entity.type
_entity.pdbx_description
1 polymer ?
#
loop_
_entity_poly.entity_id
_entity_poly.type
_entity_poly.pdbx_seq_one_letter_code
_entity_poly.pdbx_strand_id
1 'polypeptide(L)' 'MDNLVKKWVKTLYNEEIDNATQAISNERLWLKGCSTATEQNSHMENIKRYEEYIETLEELKESFILKNGG' A
#
# COMPACT_ATOMS: atom_id res chain seq x y z
N MET A 1 -23.29 -6.12 12.26
CA MET A 1 -22.77 -6.33 10.91
C MET A 1 -22.41 -7.79 10.70
N ASP A 2 -22.66 -8.25 9.53
CA ASP A 2 -22.41 -9.62 9.14
C ASP A 2 -20.89 -9.90 9.12
N ASN A 3 -20.48 -11.04 9.69
CA ASN A 3 -19.08 -11.46 9.70
C ASN A 3 -18.49 -11.61 8.29
N LEU A 4 -19.33 -11.99 7.34
CA LEU A 4 -18.92 -12.13 5.94
C LEU A 4 -18.51 -10.79 5.35
N VAL A 5 -19.27 -9.73 5.64
CA VAL A 5 -18.97 -8.38 5.17
C VAL A 5 -17.66 -7.87 5.77
N LYS A 6 -17.46 -8.06 7.07
CA LYS A 6 -16.21 -7.68 7.75
C LYS A 6 -15.00 -8.37 7.11
N LYS A 7 -15.13 -9.66 6.87
CA LYS A 7 -14.07 -10.47 6.27
C LYS A 7 -13.74 -9.98 4.86
N TRP A 8 -14.76 -9.66 4.10
CA TRP A 8 -14.61 -9.14 2.75
C TRP A 8 -13.86 -7.80 2.73
N VAL A 9 -14.26 -6.88 3.63
CA VAL A 9 -13.61 -5.57 3.74
C VAL A 9 -12.13 -5.72 4.11
N LYS A 10 -11.80 -6.59 5.07
CA LYS A 10 -10.41 -6.87 5.43
C LYS A 10 -9.61 -7.39 4.24
N THR A 11 -10.22 -8.27 3.45
CA THR A 11 -9.60 -8.83 2.25
C THR A 11 -9.30 -7.72 1.25
N LEU A 12 -10.22 -6.79 1.04
CA LEU A 12 -10.02 -5.66 0.14
C LEU A 12 -8.84 -4.77 0.59
N TYR A 13 -8.75 -4.48 1.88
CA TYR A 13 -7.61 -3.72 2.41
C TYR A 13 -6.29 -4.46 2.19
N ASN A 14 -6.27 -5.75 2.47
CA ASN A 14 -5.06 -6.57 2.29
C ASN A 14 -4.63 -6.63 0.83
N GLU A 15 -5.58 -6.79 -0.10
CA GLU A 15 -5.29 -6.80 -1.53
C GLU A 15 -4.72 -5.47 -1.99
N GLU A 16 -5.27 -4.35 -1.53
CA GLU A 16 -4.76 -3.02 -1.88
C GLU A 16 -3.34 -2.80 -1.33
N ILE A 17 -3.10 -3.24 -0.11
CA ILE A 17 -1.76 -3.17 0.49
C ILE A 17 -0.77 -4.01 -0.32
N ASP A 18 -1.16 -5.22 -0.71
CA ASP A 18 -0.32 -6.10 -1.52
C ASP A 18 -0.03 -5.47 -2.89
N ASN A 19 -1.02 -4.88 -3.52
CA ASN A 19 -0.85 -4.20 -4.81
C ASN A 19 0.13 -3.03 -4.70
N ALA A 20 0.00 -2.22 -3.64
CA ALA A 20 0.91 -1.11 -3.41
C ALA A 20 2.32 -1.60 -3.09
N THR A 21 2.46 -2.68 -2.33
CA THR A 21 3.74 -3.31 -2.04
C THR A 21 4.41 -3.80 -3.32
N GLN A 22 3.64 -4.40 -4.21
CA GLN A 22 4.13 -4.86 -5.51
C GLN A 22 4.60 -3.67 -6.37
N ALA A 23 3.85 -2.57 -6.33
CA ALA A 23 4.23 -1.35 -7.05
C ALA A 23 5.57 -0.79 -6.54
N ILE A 24 5.79 -0.83 -5.23
CA ILE A 24 7.07 -0.41 -4.64
C ILE A 24 8.21 -1.30 -5.14
N SER A 25 8.01 -2.61 -5.17
CA SER A 25 9.01 -3.55 -5.69
C SER A 25 9.36 -3.23 -7.13
N ASN A 26 8.36 -2.94 -7.96
CA ASN A 26 8.56 -2.57 -9.36
C ASN A 26 9.35 -1.26 -9.49
N GLU A 27 9.03 -0.25 -8.67
CA GLU A 27 9.75 1.02 -8.67
C GLU A 27 11.21 0.82 -8.28
N ARG A 28 11.49 -0.05 -7.31
CA ARG A 28 12.86 -0.36 -6.91
C ARG A 28 13.65 -1.03 -8.02
N LEU A 29 13.01 -1.89 -8.79
CA LEU A 29 13.64 -2.50 -9.97
C LEU A 29 13.98 -1.45 -11.01
N TRP A 30 13.05 -0.54 -11.30
CA TRP A 30 13.28 0.58 -12.21
C TRP A 30 14.43 1.46 -11.72
N LEU A 31 14.48 1.72 -10.41
CA LEU A 31 15.51 2.55 -9.80
C LEU A 31 16.90 1.99 -10.05
N LYS A 32 17.06 0.67 -10.00
CA LYS A 32 18.33 0.01 -10.26
C LYS A 32 18.83 0.22 -11.69
N GLY A 33 17.90 0.40 -12.64
CA GLY A 33 18.23 0.62 -14.05
C GLY A 33 18.37 2.09 -14.43
N CYS A 34 18.10 3.02 -13.51
CA CYS A 34 18.15 4.45 -13.80
C CYS A 34 19.59 4.95 -13.88
N SER A 35 19.87 5.75 -14.90
CA SER A 35 21.19 6.33 -15.12
C SER A 35 21.30 7.80 -14.72
N THR A 36 20.16 8.48 -14.52
CA THR A 36 20.15 9.91 -14.18
C THR A 36 19.57 10.15 -12.79
N ALA A 37 20.05 11.22 -12.13
CA ALA A 37 19.55 11.61 -10.83
C ALA A 37 18.07 12.00 -10.87
N THR A 38 17.65 12.62 -11.96
CA THR A 38 16.25 13.03 -12.15
C THR A 38 15.31 11.83 -12.16
N GLU A 39 15.67 10.77 -12.90
CA GLU A 39 14.90 9.53 -12.95
C GLU A 39 14.88 8.83 -11.59
N GLN A 40 16.05 8.76 -10.93
CA GLN A 40 16.15 8.17 -9.60
C GLN A 40 15.23 8.88 -8.60
N ASN A 41 15.25 10.21 -8.60
CA ASN A 41 14.42 10.99 -7.70
C ASN A 41 12.94 10.77 -7.96
N SER A 42 12.54 10.65 -9.21
CA SER A 42 11.15 10.38 -9.59
C SER A 42 10.66 9.05 -9.03
N HIS A 43 11.46 7.99 -9.17
CA HIS A 43 11.12 6.67 -8.65
C HIS A 43 11.13 6.64 -7.13
N MET A 44 12.08 7.32 -6.50
CA MET A 44 12.15 7.43 -5.04
C MET A 44 10.91 8.14 -4.48
N GLU A 45 10.46 9.20 -5.16
CA GLU A 45 9.25 9.91 -4.76
C GLU A 45 8.00 9.02 -4.89
N ASN A 46 7.92 8.24 -5.96
CA ASN A 46 6.83 7.28 -6.15
C ASN A 46 6.81 6.24 -5.02
N ILE A 47 7.97 5.71 -4.65
CA ILE A 47 8.10 4.76 -3.55
C ILE A 47 7.57 5.39 -2.26
N LYS A 48 7.95 6.62 -1.97
CA LYS A 48 7.52 7.34 -0.77
C LYS A 48 5.99 7.49 -0.75
N ARG A 49 5.39 7.85 -1.87
CA ARG A 49 3.93 7.99 -2.00
C ARG A 49 3.22 6.67 -1.74
N TYR A 50 3.73 5.58 -2.27
CA TYR A 50 3.16 4.25 -2.04
C TYR A 50 3.30 3.84 -0.58
N GLU A 51 4.42 4.14 0.05
CA GLU A 51 4.62 3.83 1.48
C GLU A 51 3.62 4.60 2.35
N GLU A 52 3.39 5.87 2.06
CA GLU A 52 2.40 6.70 2.76
C GLU A 52 0.98 6.16 2.53
N TYR A 53 0.69 5.71 1.32
CA TYR A 53 -0.60 5.10 0.98
C TYR A 53 -0.83 3.82 1.77
N ILE A 54 0.18 2.96 1.85
CA ILE A 54 0.10 1.72 2.63
C ILE A 54 -0.15 2.02 4.10
N GLU A 55 0.57 2.99 4.65
CA GLU A 55 0.40 3.41 6.04
C GLU A 55 -1.04 3.87 6.30
N THR A 56 -1.59 4.67 5.39
CA THR A 56 -2.98 5.11 5.47
C THR A 56 -3.96 3.94 5.42
N LEU A 57 -3.73 2.99 4.52
CA LEU A 57 -4.58 1.80 4.40
C LEU A 57 -4.53 0.96 5.69
N GLU A 58 -3.36 0.80 6.27
CA GLU A 58 -3.20 0.06 7.52
C GLU A 58 -3.94 0.73 8.67
N GLU A 59 -3.87 2.05 8.76
CA GLU A 59 -4.60 2.82 9.75
C GLU A 59 -6.11 2.69 9.58
N LEU A 60 -6.60 2.78 8.35
CA LEU A 60 -8.02 2.62 8.05
C LEU A 60 -8.50 1.21 8.37
N LYS A 61 -7.70 0.21 8.04
CA LYS A 61 -8.00 -1.19 8.35
C LYS A 61 -8.13 -1.39 9.85
N GLU A 62 -7.16 -0.88 10.62
CA GLU A 62 -7.20 -0.97 12.08
C GLU A 62 -8.42 -0.28 12.65
N SER A 63 -8.73 0.92 12.19
CA SER A 63 -9.92 1.66 12.61
C SER A 63 -11.19 0.87 12.33
N PHE A 64 -11.26 0.26 11.17
CA PHE A 64 -12.41 -0.57 10.80
C PHE A 64 -12.54 -1.77 11.74
N ILE A 65 -11.45 -2.44 12.04
CA ILE A 65 -11.43 -3.61 12.93
C ILE A 65 -11.90 -3.20 14.34
N LEU A 66 -11.34 -2.12 14.89
CA LEU A 66 -11.67 -1.64 16.21
C LEU A 66 -13.14 -1.21 16.30
N LYS A 67 -13.62 -0.49 15.29
CA LYS A 67 -14.98 0.03 15.26
C LYS A 67 -16.03 -1.04 15.12
N ASN A 68 -15.70 -2.15 14.47
CA ASN A 68 -16.66 -3.22 14.21
C ASN A 68 -16.42 -4.48 15.06
N GLY A 69 -15.60 -4.37 16.07
CA GLY A 69 -15.41 -5.46 17.04
C GLY A 69 -14.56 -6.61 16.52
N GLY A 70 -13.64 -6.30 15.66
CA GLY A 70 -12.73 -7.31 15.20
C GLY A 70 -13.00 -7.91 13.89
#